data_59ba95c010eecba1e77ec4ee4da017f5
#
_entry.id   59ba95c010eecba1e77ec4ee4da017f5
#
_cell.length_a   1.000
_cell.length_b   1.000
_cell.length_c   1.000
_cell.angle_alpha   90.00
_cell.angle_beta   90.00
_cell.angle_gamma   90.00
#
_symmetry.space_group_name_H-M   'P 1'
#
loop_
_entity.id
_entity.type
_entity.pdbx_description
1 polymer ?
#
loop_
_entity_poly.entity_id
_entity_poly.type
_entity_poly.pdbx_seq_one_letter_code
_entity_poly.pdbx_strand_id
1 'polypeptide(L)'
;MRLAVIPARGGSKRIPRKNIKLFCGKPMITWSIEAALQSGCFDQIVVSTDDAEIAEIARQCGAQVPFMRPAELSDDHTGTTAVMAHAIDWLTVQGQTPAQVCCLYATAPFVSADDLRRGLTVLTDTGSDYAFAVTSYAFPIQRAIRITPAGRVEMFNAEHFNTRSQDLEEAYHDAGQFYWGRAAAWLQGQMIFSPAAAPVMLPRHRVQDIDTPEDWTRAEWMFKALQAQANGARQA
;
A
#
# COMPACT_ATOMS: atom_id res chain seq x y z
N MET A 1 6.18 -15.45 14.13
CA MET A 1 6.17 -13.98 14.31
C MET A 1 5.53 -13.31 13.12
N ARG A 2 4.69 -12.30 13.35
CA ARG A 2 4.05 -11.47 12.30
C ARG A 2 4.69 -10.09 12.30
N LEU A 3 5.16 -9.67 11.14
CA LEU A 3 5.93 -8.45 10.95
C LEU A 3 5.20 -7.49 10.02
N ALA A 4 5.08 -6.21 10.40
CA ALA A 4 4.83 -5.14 9.45
C ALA A 4 6.16 -4.50 9.04
N VAL A 5 6.38 -4.31 7.75
CA VAL A 5 7.47 -3.48 7.22
C VAL A 5 6.85 -2.31 6.46
N ILE A 6 7.24 -1.10 6.84
CA ILE A 6 6.79 0.14 6.20
C ILE A 6 7.99 0.75 5.45
N PRO A 7 8.08 0.54 4.12
CA PRO A 7 9.12 1.18 3.32
C PRO A 7 8.89 2.69 3.22
N ALA A 8 9.88 3.50 3.64
CA ALA A 8 9.77 4.95 3.65
C ALA A 8 11.11 5.62 3.32
N ARG A 9 11.45 5.76 2.03
CA ARG A 9 12.68 6.43 1.61
C ARG A 9 12.58 7.95 1.70
N GLY A 10 13.73 8.63 1.91
CA GLY A 10 13.82 10.10 1.95
C GLY A 10 13.66 10.78 0.60
N GLY A 11 14.03 10.11 -0.49
CA GLY A 11 14.19 10.67 -1.83
C GLY A 11 12.91 10.82 -2.68
N SER A 12 11.77 11.20 -2.12
CA SER A 12 10.54 11.45 -2.88
C SER A 12 10.67 12.67 -3.78
N LYS A 13 10.63 12.49 -5.12
CA LYS A 13 10.86 13.56 -6.11
C LYS A 13 9.61 14.34 -6.48
N ARG A 14 8.49 13.66 -6.76
CA ARG A 14 7.23 14.28 -7.22
C ARG A 14 6.53 15.06 -6.11
N ILE A 15 6.59 14.57 -4.89
CA ILE A 15 6.12 15.26 -3.68
C ILE A 15 7.29 15.24 -2.69
N PRO A 16 8.03 16.36 -2.51
CA PRO A 16 9.16 16.41 -1.59
C PRO A 16 8.77 15.98 -0.17
N ARG A 17 9.60 15.12 0.44
CA ARG A 17 9.40 14.61 1.81
C ARG A 17 8.05 13.92 2.03
N LYS A 18 7.46 13.28 0.98
CA LYS A 18 6.11 12.74 0.95
C LYS A 18 5.73 11.94 2.21
N ASN A 19 6.64 11.08 2.69
CA ASN A 19 6.36 10.19 3.82
C ASN A 19 6.16 10.91 5.16
N ILE A 20 6.70 12.11 5.33
CA ILE A 20 6.59 12.91 6.57
C ILE A 20 5.92 14.28 6.35
N LYS A 21 5.54 14.59 5.12
CA LYS A 21 4.71 15.77 4.84
C LYS A 21 3.39 15.67 5.60
N LEU A 22 2.94 16.79 6.16
CA LEU A 22 1.68 16.82 6.91
C LEU A 22 0.48 16.53 5.99
N PHE A 23 -0.22 15.47 6.30
CA PHE A 23 -1.47 15.07 5.66
C PHE A 23 -2.59 15.08 6.70
N CYS A 24 -3.56 15.97 6.52
CA CYS A 24 -4.70 16.11 7.44
C CYS A 24 -4.27 16.19 8.93
N GLY A 25 -3.23 16.99 9.22
CA GLY A 25 -2.78 17.33 10.58
C GLY A 25 -1.69 16.43 11.16
N LYS A 26 -1.27 15.34 10.49
CA LYS A 26 -0.19 14.46 10.95
C LYS A 26 0.81 14.17 9.81
N PRO A 27 2.08 13.80 10.12
CA PRO A 27 2.97 13.24 9.11
C PRO A 27 2.30 12.05 8.40
N MET A 28 2.45 11.94 7.07
CA MET A 28 1.78 10.93 6.26
C MET A 28 1.98 9.50 6.80
N ILE A 29 3.20 9.13 7.15
CA ILE A 29 3.55 7.79 7.67
C ILE A 29 2.82 7.45 8.98
N THR A 30 2.45 8.45 9.77
CA THR A 30 1.76 8.25 11.07
C THR A 30 0.45 7.50 10.89
N TRP A 31 -0.29 7.76 9.80
CA TRP A 31 -1.56 7.09 9.54
C TRP A 31 -1.40 5.58 9.37
N SER A 32 -0.38 5.16 8.63
CA SER A 32 -0.07 3.74 8.43
C SER A 32 0.42 3.07 9.72
N ILE A 33 1.29 3.75 10.49
CA ILE A 33 1.78 3.22 11.76
C ILE A 33 0.64 3.06 12.77
N GLU A 34 -0.23 4.07 12.91
CA GLU A 34 -1.39 4.00 13.81
C GLU A 34 -2.35 2.86 13.42
N ALA A 35 -2.64 2.69 12.13
CA ALA A 35 -3.48 1.58 11.66
C ALA A 35 -2.84 0.21 11.97
N ALA A 36 -1.53 0.07 11.79
CA ALA A 36 -0.81 -1.14 12.13
C ALA A 36 -0.87 -1.44 13.64
N LEU A 37 -0.62 -0.45 14.50
CA LEU A 37 -0.72 -0.58 15.96
C LEU A 37 -2.14 -0.96 16.39
N GLN A 38 -3.15 -0.26 15.88
CA GLN A 38 -4.56 -0.50 16.21
C GLN A 38 -5.07 -1.87 15.72
N SER A 39 -4.44 -2.43 14.68
CA SER A 39 -4.85 -3.74 14.15
C SER A 39 -4.62 -4.88 15.12
N GLY A 40 -3.60 -4.78 15.98
CA GLY A 40 -3.15 -5.87 16.85
C GLY A 40 -2.63 -7.10 16.10
N CYS A 41 -2.40 -6.98 14.77
CA CYS A 41 -1.96 -8.09 13.93
C CYS A 41 -0.48 -8.42 14.09
N PHE A 42 0.34 -7.46 14.51
CA PHE A 42 1.78 -7.50 14.38
C PHE A 42 2.48 -7.68 15.72
N ASP A 43 3.47 -8.56 15.75
CA ASP A 43 4.39 -8.69 16.87
C ASP A 43 5.44 -7.57 16.84
N GLN A 44 5.76 -7.09 15.61
CA GLN A 44 6.65 -5.94 15.38
C GLN A 44 6.19 -5.11 14.19
N ILE A 45 6.41 -3.80 14.29
CA ILE A 45 6.19 -2.82 13.22
C ILE A 45 7.52 -2.12 12.96
N VAL A 46 8.10 -2.36 11.80
CA VAL A 46 9.41 -1.85 11.40
C VAL A 46 9.27 -0.86 10.26
N VAL A 47 9.88 0.30 10.39
CA VAL A 47 10.04 1.24 9.28
C VAL A 47 11.43 1.05 8.68
N SER A 48 11.47 0.74 7.38
CA SER A 48 12.70 0.64 6.58
C SER A 48 12.93 1.98 5.87
N THR A 49 13.93 2.73 6.33
CA THR A 49 14.24 4.06 5.79
C THR A 49 15.74 4.31 5.73
N ASP A 50 16.16 5.14 4.78
CA ASP A 50 17.52 5.70 4.61
C ASP A 50 17.65 7.11 5.21
N ASP A 51 16.58 7.64 5.82
CA ASP A 51 16.46 9.02 6.25
C ASP A 51 16.27 9.12 7.76
N ALA A 52 17.15 9.88 8.42
CA ALA A 52 17.18 10.00 9.88
C ALA A 52 15.94 10.72 10.44
N GLU A 53 15.37 11.69 9.72
CA GLU A 53 14.16 12.41 10.16
C GLU A 53 12.93 11.51 10.08
N ILE A 54 12.80 10.72 8.99
CA ILE A 54 11.74 9.71 8.88
C ILE A 54 11.87 8.68 10.01
N ALA A 55 13.10 8.22 10.30
CA ALA A 55 13.37 7.27 11.37
C ALA A 55 12.92 7.81 12.74
N GLU A 56 13.22 9.07 13.03
CA GLU A 56 12.84 9.70 14.29
C GLU A 56 11.31 9.83 14.43
N ILE A 57 10.63 10.33 13.40
CA ILE A 57 9.17 10.45 13.38
C ILE A 57 8.52 9.06 13.54
N ALA A 58 9.05 8.04 12.87
CA ALA A 58 8.55 6.68 12.98
C ALA A 58 8.64 6.13 14.42
N ARG A 59 9.77 6.36 15.10
CA ARG A 59 9.94 5.98 16.51
C ARG A 59 8.97 6.71 17.44
N GLN A 60 8.79 8.00 17.23
CA GLN A 60 7.83 8.82 17.99
C GLN A 60 6.39 8.33 17.82
N CYS A 61 6.05 7.73 16.65
CA CYS A 61 4.76 7.13 16.37
C CYS A 61 4.61 5.69 16.89
N GLY A 62 5.67 5.10 17.50
CA GLY A 62 5.63 3.75 18.10
C GLY A 62 6.11 2.63 17.18
N ALA A 63 6.65 2.93 16.00
CA ALA A 63 7.32 1.94 15.16
C ALA A 63 8.80 1.78 15.53
N GLN A 64 9.38 0.64 15.17
CA GLN A 64 10.80 0.37 15.33
C GLN A 64 11.57 0.75 14.05
N VAL A 65 12.79 1.25 14.22
CA VAL A 65 13.75 1.47 13.11
C VAL A 65 15.06 0.81 13.54
N PRO A 66 15.17 -0.51 13.40
CA PRO A 66 16.31 -1.26 13.93
C PRO A 66 17.58 -1.14 13.09
N PHE A 67 17.45 -0.64 11.86
CA PHE A 67 18.54 -0.40 10.92
C PHE A 67 18.25 0.84 10.07
N MET A 68 19.30 1.43 9.51
CA MET A 68 19.16 2.35 8.39
C MET A 68 19.28 1.55 7.09
N ARG A 69 18.34 1.77 6.16
CA ARG A 69 18.33 1.04 4.89
C ARG A 69 19.57 1.41 4.05
N PRO A 70 20.29 0.42 3.51
CA PRO A 70 21.44 0.65 2.65
C PRO A 70 21.11 1.50 1.43
N ALA A 71 22.10 2.30 0.98
CA ALA A 71 21.90 3.23 -0.15
C ALA A 71 21.52 2.51 -1.45
N GLU A 72 22.05 1.31 -1.69
CA GLU A 72 21.77 0.46 -2.84
C GLU A 72 20.31 -0.05 -2.87
N LEU A 73 19.61 0.00 -1.74
CA LEU A 73 18.18 -0.34 -1.64
C LEU A 73 17.27 0.90 -1.52
N SER A 74 17.83 2.11 -1.71
CA SER A 74 17.13 3.38 -1.47
C SER A 74 17.01 4.23 -2.74
N ASP A 75 17.43 3.73 -3.89
CA ASP A 75 17.32 4.39 -5.19
C ASP A 75 15.88 4.35 -5.76
N ASP A 76 15.71 4.95 -6.96
CA ASP A 76 14.40 5.01 -7.64
C ASP A 76 14.02 3.68 -8.32
N HIS A 77 14.95 2.76 -8.50
CA HIS A 77 14.79 1.53 -9.26
C HIS A 77 14.59 0.29 -8.38
N THR A 78 14.93 0.40 -7.10
CA THR A 78 14.78 -0.69 -6.13
C THR A 78 13.30 -1.00 -5.90
N GLY A 79 12.91 -2.20 -6.28
CA GLY A 79 11.55 -2.71 -6.05
C GLY A 79 11.26 -2.99 -4.58
N THR A 80 9.99 -2.90 -4.22
CA THR A 80 9.50 -3.17 -2.86
C THR A 80 9.94 -4.55 -2.34
N THR A 81 9.96 -5.58 -3.18
CA THR A 81 10.35 -6.95 -2.79
C THR A 81 11.76 -7.02 -2.21
N ALA A 82 12.73 -6.30 -2.79
CA ALA A 82 14.11 -6.27 -2.28
C ALA A 82 14.18 -5.61 -0.89
N VAL A 83 13.41 -4.55 -0.66
CA VAL A 83 13.33 -3.87 0.64
C VAL A 83 12.71 -4.80 1.70
N MET A 84 11.69 -5.58 1.31
CA MET A 84 11.04 -6.55 2.19
C MET A 84 12.00 -7.69 2.56
N ALA A 85 12.69 -8.26 1.57
CA ALA A 85 13.67 -9.31 1.79
C ALA A 85 14.78 -8.85 2.74
N HIS A 86 15.34 -7.65 2.53
CA HIS A 86 16.34 -7.07 3.42
C HIS A 86 15.86 -6.98 4.88
N ALA A 87 14.65 -6.51 5.11
CA ALA A 87 14.11 -6.39 6.47
C ALA A 87 13.90 -7.77 7.14
N ILE A 88 13.45 -8.76 6.37
CA ILE A 88 13.28 -10.14 6.83
C ILE A 88 14.63 -10.77 7.19
N ASP A 89 15.59 -10.65 6.28
CA ASP A 89 16.95 -11.20 6.48
C ASP A 89 17.63 -10.56 7.68
N TRP A 90 17.55 -9.24 7.82
CA TRP A 90 18.13 -8.53 8.95
C TRP A 90 17.60 -9.06 10.28
N LEU A 91 16.27 -9.19 10.41
CA LEU A 91 15.62 -9.72 11.62
C LEU A 91 16.00 -11.19 11.87
N THR A 92 16.08 -11.98 10.80
CA THR A 92 16.47 -13.40 10.90
C THR A 92 17.87 -13.57 11.45
N VAL A 93 18.83 -12.73 11.02
CA VAL A 93 20.19 -12.69 11.57
C VAL A 93 20.20 -12.32 13.06
N GLN A 94 19.23 -11.53 13.52
CA GLN A 94 19.06 -11.20 14.94
C GLN A 94 18.31 -12.30 15.74
N GLY A 95 18.08 -13.46 15.14
CA GLY A 95 17.38 -14.58 15.78
C GLY A 95 15.85 -14.45 15.78
N GLN A 96 15.29 -13.52 15.02
CA GLN A 96 13.84 -13.30 14.90
C GLN A 96 13.37 -13.78 13.52
N THR A 97 12.57 -14.82 13.48
CA THR A 97 12.11 -15.43 12.22
C THR A 97 10.65 -15.06 11.93
N PRO A 98 10.36 -14.07 11.08
CA PRO A 98 9.01 -13.79 10.64
C PRO A 98 8.45 -14.95 9.82
N ALA A 99 7.18 -15.31 10.04
CA ALA A 99 6.46 -16.29 9.22
C ALA A 99 5.53 -15.61 8.21
N GLN A 100 4.88 -14.52 8.65
CA GLN A 100 3.97 -13.70 7.86
C GLN A 100 4.44 -12.25 7.93
N VAL A 101 4.54 -11.61 6.78
CA VAL A 101 5.08 -10.24 6.65
C VAL A 101 4.14 -9.39 5.82
N CYS A 102 3.77 -8.25 6.36
CA CYS A 102 2.96 -7.26 5.64
C CYS A 102 3.86 -6.10 5.18
N CYS A 103 3.95 -5.89 3.88
CA CYS A 103 4.39 -4.62 3.35
C CYS A 103 3.22 -3.64 3.50
N LEU A 104 3.41 -2.58 4.26
CA LEU A 104 2.42 -1.52 4.46
C LEU A 104 3.00 -0.21 3.93
N TYR A 105 2.36 0.40 2.93
CA TYR A 105 2.89 1.62 2.36
C TYR A 105 2.81 2.79 3.33
N ALA A 106 3.89 3.56 3.44
CA ALA A 106 3.95 4.77 4.27
C ALA A 106 2.95 5.84 3.83
N THR A 107 2.51 5.78 2.59
CA THR A 107 1.58 6.73 1.95
C THR A 107 0.17 6.15 1.78
N ALA A 108 -0.28 5.33 2.74
CA ALA A 108 -1.59 4.70 2.75
C ALA A 108 -2.51 5.27 3.86
N PRO A 109 -2.92 6.55 3.79
CA PRO A 109 -3.68 7.19 4.87
C PRO A 109 -5.11 6.63 5.03
N PHE A 110 -5.59 5.86 4.06
CA PHE A 110 -6.92 5.26 4.07
C PHE A 110 -6.96 3.83 4.62
N VAL A 111 -5.80 3.24 4.89
CA VAL A 111 -5.75 1.90 5.46
C VAL A 111 -6.37 1.90 6.86
N SER A 112 -7.17 0.89 7.17
CA SER A 112 -7.75 0.71 8.49
C SER A 112 -7.21 -0.53 9.19
N ALA A 113 -7.31 -0.54 10.51
CA ALA A 113 -6.98 -1.71 11.32
C ALA A 113 -7.77 -2.96 10.89
N ASP A 114 -9.06 -2.79 10.52
CA ASP A 114 -9.91 -3.88 10.05
C ASP A 114 -9.47 -4.45 8.70
N ASP A 115 -8.99 -3.61 7.79
CA ASP A 115 -8.46 -4.07 6.50
C ASP A 115 -7.20 -4.92 6.70
N LEU A 116 -6.32 -4.53 7.62
CA LEU A 116 -5.11 -5.29 7.94
C LEU A 116 -5.47 -6.65 8.57
N ARG A 117 -6.44 -6.69 9.49
CA ARG A 117 -6.95 -7.95 10.07
C ARG A 117 -7.54 -8.86 8.99
N ARG A 118 -8.38 -8.29 8.14
CA ARG A 118 -9.01 -9.02 7.03
C ARG A 118 -7.97 -9.57 6.05
N GLY A 119 -6.93 -8.79 5.73
CA GLY A 119 -5.82 -9.23 4.89
C GLY A 119 -5.07 -10.43 5.48
N LEU A 120 -4.80 -10.41 6.78
CA LEU A 120 -4.20 -11.55 7.48
C LEU A 120 -5.10 -12.80 7.44
N THR A 121 -6.40 -12.63 7.67
CA THR A 121 -7.39 -13.71 7.59
C THR A 121 -7.40 -14.31 6.19
N VAL A 122 -7.48 -13.48 5.14
CA VAL A 122 -7.47 -13.95 3.74
C VAL A 122 -6.19 -14.74 3.44
N LEU A 123 -5.01 -14.23 3.81
CA LEU A 123 -3.74 -14.94 3.61
C LEU A 123 -3.76 -16.34 4.27
N THR A 124 -4.29 -16.40 5.49
CA THR A 124 -4.28 -17.63 6.29
C THR A 124 -5.29 -18.65 5.75
N ASP A 125 -6.52 -18.22 5.48
CA ASP A 125 -7.62 -19.10 5.12
C ASP A 125 -7.48 -19.64 3.69
N THR A 126 -6.97 -18.84 2.77
CA THR A 126 -6.74 -19.27 1.38
C THR A 126 -5.46 -20.08 1.21
N GLY A 127 -4.53 -19.97 2.16
CA GLY A 127 -3.21 -20.57 2.04
C GLY A 127 -2.34 -19.95 0.93
N SER A 128 -2.72 -18.78 0.43
CA SER A 128 -2.02 -18.05 -0.64
C SER A 128 -0.62 -17.62 -0.20
N ASP A 129 0.24 -17.33 -1.17
CA ASP A 129 1.56 -16.74 -0.91
C ASP A 129 1.46 -15.26 -0.56
N TYR A 130 0.47 -14.58 -1.15
CA TYR A 130 0.15 -13.18 -0.87
C TYR A 130 -1.36 -12.96 -0.70
N ALA A 131 -1.71 -11.95 0.10
CA ALA A 131 -3.05 -11.35 0.15
C ALA A 131 -2.90 -9.83 0.20
N PHE A 132 -3.43 -9.12 -0.80
CA PHE A 132 -3.19 -7.68 -0.92
C PHE A 132 -4.43 -6.89 -1.27
N ALA A 133 -4.39 -5.60 -0.93
CA ALA A 133 -5.49 -4.67 -1.13
C ALA A 133 -5.72 -4.39 -2.61
N VAL A 134 -6.94 -4.60 -3.08
CA VAL A 134 -7.37 -4.28 -4.45
C VAL A 134 -8.69 -3.51 -4.44
N THR A 135 -8.96 -2.79 -5.52
CA THR A 135 -10.27 -2.15 -5.76
C THR A 135 -10.67 -2.26 -7.21
N SER A 136 -11.97 -2.15 -7.51
CA SER A 136 -12.46 -2.21 -8.88
C SER A 136 -12.15 -0.92 -9.64
N TYR A 137 -11.94 -1.03 -10.96
CA TYR A 137 -11.92 0.15 -11.82
C TYR A 137 -13.29 0.84 -11.84
N ALA A 138 -13.27 2.17 -11.91
CA ALA A 138 -14.51 2.95 -11.99
C ALA A 138 -15.23 2.80 -13.34
N PHE A 139 -14.47 2.48 -14.38
CA PHE A 139 -14.94 2.31 -15.76
C PHE A 139 -14.29 1.07 -16.35
N PRO A 140 -14.99 0.36 -17.29
CA PRO A 140 -14.44 -0.82 -17.93
C PRO A 140 -13.11 -0.52 -18.65
N ILE A 141 -12.05 -1.23 -18.30
CA ILE A 141 -10.71 -1.07 -18.92
C ILE A 141 -10.73 -1.43 -20.40
N GLN A 142 -11.61 -2.35 -20.82
CA GLN A 142 -11.78 -2.77 -22.21
C GLN A 142 -12.24 -1.62 -23.11
N ARG A 143 -12.85 -0.58 -22.53
CA ARG A 143 -13.27 0.63 -23.27
C ARG A 143 -12.30 1.79 -23.09
N ALA A 144 -11.08 1.53 -22.63
CA ALA A 144 -10.04 2.55 -22.52
C ALA A 144 -9.68 3.11 -23.88
N ILE A 145 -9.36 4.40 -23.91
CA ILE A 145 -8.95 5.13 -25.11
C ILE A 145 -7.53 5.66 -24.95
N ARG A 146 -6.84 5.87 -26.08
CA ARG A 146 -5.57 6.60 -26.15
C ARG A 146 -5.71 7.85 -27.00
N ILE A 147 -4.85 8.80 -26.74
CA ILE A 147 -4.68 9.98 -27.61
C ILE A 147 -3.46 9.70 -28.51
N THR A 148 -3.69 9.73 -29.81
CA THR A 148 -2.63 9.52 -30.79
C THR A 148 -1.70 10.74 -30.89
N PRO A 149 -0.49 10.62 -31.48
CA PRO A 149 0.39 11.77 -31.70
C PRO A 149 -0.25 12.89 -32.54
N ALA A 150 -1.25 12.59 -33.36
CA ALA A 150 -2.03 13.54 -34.12
C ALA A 150 -3.18 14.20 -33.30
N GLY A 151 -3.26 13.98 -31.99
CA GLY A 151 -4.30 14.54 -31.14
C GLY A 151 -5.70 13.96 -31.39
N ARG A 152 -5.80 12.73 -31.90
CA ARG A 152 -7.06 12.03 -32.14
C ARG A 152 -7.27 10.93 -31.10
N VAL A 153 -8.54 10.55 -30.89
CA VAL A 153 -8.94 9.50 -29.97
C VAL A 153 -8.99 8.16 -30.69
N GLU A 154 -8.48 7.11 -30.04
CA GLU A 154 -8.51 5.74 -30.52
C GLU A 154 -8.73 4.78 -29.32
N MET A 155 -9.57 3.75 -29.49
CA MET A 155 -9.75 2.72 -28.47
C MET A 155 -8.58 1.74 -28.45
N PHE A 156 -8.19 1.25 -27.27
CA PHE A 156 -7.26 0.12 -27.16
C PHE A 156 -7.87 -1.18 -27.70
N ASN A 157 -9.16 -1.40 -27.43
CA ASN A 157 -9.90 -2.59 -27.82
C ASN A 157 -11.19 -2.19 -28.58
N ALA A 158 -11.07 -1.92 -29.88
CA ALA A 158 -12.15 -1.39 -30.70
C ALA A 158 -13.37 -2.35 -30.81
N GLU A 159 -13.16 -3.65 -30.64
CA GLU A 159 -14.21 -4.69 -30.61
C GLU A 159 -15.26 -4.45 -29.52
N HIS A 160 -14.90 -3.76 -28.45
CA HIS A 160 -15.79 -3.46 -27.33
C HIS A 160 -16.57 -2.14 -27.48
N PHE A 161 -16.50 -1.47 -28.64
CA PHE A 161 -17.19 -0.18 -28.84
C PHE A 161 -18.70 -0.27 -28.57
N ASN A 162 -19.36 -1.31 -29.05
CA ASN A 162 -20.80 -1.54 -28.90
C ASN A 162 -21.17 -2.43 -27.69
N THR A 163 -20.19 -2.93 -26.92
CA THR A 163 -20.45 -3.78 -25.75
C THR A 163 -20.93 -2.91 -24.58
N ARG A 164 -22.05 -3.28 -23.95
CA ARG A 164 -22.54 -2.56 -22.76
C ARG A 164 -21.59 -2.77 -21.60
N SER A 165 -21.42 -1.75 -20.75
CA SER A 165 -20.48 -1.81 -19.62
C SER A 165 -20.76 -2.98 -18.67
N GLN A 166 -22.01 -3.34 -18.46
CA GLN A 166 -22.42 -4.44 -17.58
C GLN A 166 -22.17 -5.83 -18.14
N ASP A 167 -21.89 -5.94 -19.44
CA ASP A 167 -21.61 -7.21 -20.12
C ASP A 167 -20.08 -7.44 -20.25
N LEU A 168 -19.26 -6.48 -19.80
CA LEU A 168 -17.81 -6.58 -19.80
C LEU A 168 -17.31 -7.18 -18.47
N GLU A 169 -16.24 -7.96 -18.56
CA GLU A 169 -15.58 -8.51 -17.38
C GLU A 169 -15.13 -7.40 -16.44
N GLU A 170 -15.47 -7.55 -15.14
CA GLU A 170 -15.05 -6.61 -14.12
C GLU A 170 -13.54 -6.70 -13.89
N ALA A 171 -12.87 -5.55 -13.88
CA ALA A 171 -11.43 -5.46 -13.67
C ALA A 171 -11.11 -4.76 -12.34
N TYR A 172 -9.99 -5.18 -11.76
CA TYR A 172 -9.49 -4.68 -10.50
C TYR A 172 -8.08 -4.16 -10.66
N HIS A 173 -7.67 -3.27 -9.77
CA HIS A 173 -6.29 -2.80 -9.69
C HIS A 173 -5.79 -2.84 -8.26
N ASP A 174 -4.48 -2.83 -8.12
CA ASP A 174 -3.80 -2.66 -6.85
C ASP A 174 -4.24 -1.36 -6.17
N ALA A 175 -4.60 -1.46 -4.90
CA ALA A 175 -4.98 -0.31 -4.10
C ALA A 175 -3.79 0.48 -3.55
N GLY A 176 -2.56 -0.04 -3.67
CA GLY A 176 -1.34 0.62 -3.22
C GLY A 176 -1.30 0.88 -1.71
N GLN A 177 -1.87 -0.01 -0.90
CA GLN A 177 -1.95 0.19 0.55
C GLN A 177 -1.15 -0.85 1.34
N PHE A 178 -1.50 -2.14 1.21
CA PHE A 178 -0.80 -3.20 1.94
C PHE A 178 -0.79 -4.52 1.18
N TYR A 179 0.25 -5.32 1.48
CA TYR A 179 0.49 -6.63 0.90
C TYR A 179 0.95 -7.57 2.00
N TRP A 180 0.08 -8.42 2.48
CA TRP A 180 0.44 -9.55 3.32
C TRP A 180 1.10 -10.63 2.47
N GLY A 181 2.14 -11.26 3.00
CA GLY A 181 2.80 -12.38 2.32
C GLY A 181 3.46 -13.32 3.32
N ARG A 182 3.69 -14.56 2.88
CA ARG A 182 4.56 -15.49 3.58
C ARG A 182 6.00 -14.98 3.47
N ALA A 183 6.78 -15.05 4.54
CA ALA A 183 8.17 -14.61 4.50
C ALA A 183 8.96 -15.30 3.37
N ALA A 184 8.74 -16.60 3.16
CA ALA A 184 9.37 -17.36 2.08
C ALA A 184 9.06 -16.79 0.69
N ALA A 185 7.83 -16.33 0.44
CA ALA A 185 7.43 -15.73 -0.85
C ALA A 185 8.18 -14.41 -1.10
N TRP A 186 8.31 -13.56 -0.07
CA TRP A 186 9.10 -12.33 -0.14
C TRP A 186 10.58 -12.62 -0.42
N LEU A 187 11.19 -13.57 0.31
CA LEU A 187 12.59 -13.92 0.17
C LEU A 187 12.93 -14.54 -1.18
N GLN A 188 12.01 -15.30 -1.75
CA GLN A 188 12.16 -15.91 -3.08
C GLN A 188 11.84 -14.95 -4.22
N GLY A 189 11.39 -13.73 -3.93
CA GLY A 189 11.00 -12.75 -4.94
C GLY A 189 9.82 -13.19 -5.80
N GLN A 190 8.89 -13.97 -5.24
CA GLN A 190 7.72 -14.44 -5.96
C GLN A 190 6.85 -13.28 -6.44
N MET A 191 6.25 -13.43 -7.61
CA MET A 191 5.39 -12.41 -8.22
C MET A 191 4.11 -12.23 -7.40
N ILE A 192 3.85 -10.98 -6.94
CA ILE A 192 2.66 -10.65 -6.15
C ILE A 192 1.40 -10.80 -7.02
N PHE A 193 1.42 -10.27 -8.26
CA PHE A 193 0.28 -10.36 -9.17
C PHE A 193 0.32 -11.71 -9.92
N SER A 194 -0.11 -12.76 -9.24
CA SER A 194 -0.08 -14.12 -9.74
C SER A 194 -1.26 -14.94 -9.20
N PRO A 195 -1.56 -16.11 -9.77
CA PRO A 195 -2.59 -17.02 -9.25
C PRO A 195 -2.33 -17.50 -7.80
N ALA A 196 -1.12 -17.34 -7.28
CA ALA A 196 -0.78 -17.65 -5.89
C ALA A 196 -1.18 -16.55 -4.90
N ALA A 197 -1.80 -15.48 -5.36
CA ALA A 197 -2.24 -14.36 -4.52
C ALA A 197 -3.77 -14.29 -4.41
N ALA A 198 -4.24 -13.81 -3.25
CA ALA A 198 -5.66 -13.58 -2.97
C ALA A 198 -5.97 -12.08 -2.83
N PRO A 199 -7.12 -11.58 -3.36
CA PRO A 199 -7.49 -10.17 -3.26
C PRO A 199 -8.16 -9.85 -1.93
N VAL A 200 -7.84 -8.68 -1.38
CA VAL A 200 -8.56 -8.05 -0.27
C VAL A 200 -9.30 -6.83 -0.82
N MET A 201 -10.60 -6.98 -1.05
CA MET A 201 -11.41 -5.95 -1.70
C MET A 201 -11.57 -4.71 -0.83
N LEU A 202 -11.23 -3.53 -1.36
CA LEU A 202 -11.48 -2.24 -0.74
C LEU A 202 -12.50 -1.43 -1.56
N PRO A 203 -13.36 -0.65 -0.89
CA PRO A 203 -14.25 0.25 -1.60
C PRO A 203 -13.47 1.41 -2.25
N ARG A 204 -13.81 1.78 -3.47
CA ARG A 204 -13.09 2.81 -4.26
C ARG A 204 -12.90 4.14 -3.55
N HIS A 205 -13.86 4.55 -2.72
CA HIS A 205 -13.78 5.80 -1.98
C HIS A 205 -12.74 5.80 -0.83
N ARG A 206 -12.07 4.66 -0.59
CA ARG A 206 -10.93 4.53 0.34
C ARG A 206 -9.63 4.15 -0.36
N VAL A 207 -9.57 4.35 -1.66
CA VAL A 207 -8.37 4.04 -2.45
C VAL A 207 -7.94 5.27 -3.24
N GLN A 208 -6.74 5.75 -2.98
CA GLN A 208 -6.07 6.80 -3.74
C GLN A 208 -4.56 6.58 -3.66
N ASP A 209 -3.97 6.29 -4.80
CA ASP A 209 -2.51 6.35 -4.94
C ASP A 209 -2.08 7.82 -4.97
N ILE A 210 -1.08 8.17 -4.16
CA ILE A 210 -0.67 9.57 -3.95
C ILE A 210 0.73 9.77 -4.53
N ASP A 211 0.76 10.18 -5.79
CA ASP A 211 2.00 10.33 -6.55
C ASP A 211 2.28 11.74 -7.03
N THR A 212 1.24 12.54 -7.19
CA THR A 212 1.31 13.92 -7.66
C THR A 212 0.69 14.88 -6.65
N PRO A 213 0.96 16.22 -6.75
CA PRO A 213 0.25 17.21 -5.93
C PRO A 213 -1.27 17.19 -6.11
N GLU A 214 -1.77 16.82 -7.29
CA GLU A 214 -3.19 16.65 -7.55
C GLU A 214 -3.77 15.47 -6.77
N ASP A 215 -3.09 14.32 -6.77
CA ASP A 215 -3.47 13.16 -5.97
C ASP A 215 -3.49 13.48 -4.49
N TRP A 216 -2.51 14.26 -4.01
CA TRP A 216 -2.45 14.72 -2.62
C TRP A 216 -3.69 15.52 -2.23
N THR A 217 -4.05 16.51 -3.05
CA THR A 217 -5.22 17.35 -2.82
C THR A 217 -6.50 16.54 -2.83
N ARG A 218 -6.64 15.63 -3.80
CA ARG A 218 -7.78 14.72 -3.90
C ARG A 218 -7.88 13.79 -2.70
N ALA A 219 -6.76 13.22 -2.27
CA ALA A 219 -6.71 12.38 -1.08
C ALA A 219 -7.13 13.15 0.18
N GLU A 220 -6.70 14.39 0.37
CA GLU A 220 -7.16 15.22 1.50
C GLU A 220 -8.67 15.46 1.51
N TRP A 221 -9.28 15.71 0.35
CA TRP A 221 -10.73 15.87 0.25
C TRP A 221 -11.46 14.57 0.61
N MET A 222 -11.02 13.45 0.06
CA MET A 222 -11.60 12.15 0.36
C MET A 222 -11.47 11.81 1.85
N PHE A 223 -10.30 12.06 2.44
CA PHE A 223 -10.04 11.77 3.84
C PHE A 223 -10.93 12.60 4.79
N LYS A 224 -11.07 13.91 4.53
CA LYS A 224 -11.95 14.81 5.29
C LYS A 224 -13.41 14.37 5.20
N ALA A 225 -13.88 13.95 4.02
CA ALA A 225 -15.23 13.42 3.84
C ALA A 225 -15.48 12.14 4.66
N LEU A 226 -14.53 11.21 4.66
CA LEU A 226 -14.62 9.99 5.45
C LEU A 226 -14.61 10.27 6.97
N GLN A 227 -13.77 11.19 7.42
CA GLN A 227 -13.77 11.60 8.83
C GLN A 227 -15.10 12.24 9.26
N ALA A 228 -15.70 13.07 8.41
CA ALA A 228 -17.00 13.68 8.68
C ALA A 228 -18.11 12.62 8.81
N GLN A 229 -18.12 11.61 7.94
CA GLN A 229 -19.07 10.50 8.04
C GLN A 229 -18.88 9.69 9.33
N ALA A 230 -17.63 9.37 9.70
CA ALA A 230 -17.32 8.63 10.93
C ALA A 230 -17.75 9.39 12.20
N ASN A 231 -17.59 10.71 12.22
CA ASN A 231 -17.99 11.55 13.34
C ASN A 231 -19.52 11.70 13.41
N GLY A 232 -20.21 11.83 12.28
CA GLY A 232 -21.69 11.86 12.22
C GLY A 232 -22.34 10.56 12.71
N ALA A 233 -21.74 9.40 12.35
CA ALA A 233 -22.24 8.10 12.79
C ALA A 233 -22.03 7.81 14.30
N ARG A 234 -21.11 8.53 14.97
CA ARG A 234 -20.89 8.42 16.43
C ARG A 234 -21.84 9.31 17.25
N GLN A 235 -22.51 10.28 16.61
CA GLN A 235 -23.41 11.22 17.25
C GLN A 235 -24.90 10.85 17.04
N ALA A 236 -25.19 9.90 16.19
CA ALA A 236 -26.52 9.34 15.93
C ALA A 236 -26.72 8.00 16.68
#